data_3cb5d2d37576cc0c78bd87c6c74313c0
#
_entry.id   3cb5d2d37576cc0c78bd87c6c74313c0
#
_cell.length_a   1.000
_cell.length_b   1.000
_cell.length_c   1.000
_cell.angle_alpha   90.00
_cell.angle_beta   90.00
_cell.angle_gamma   90.00
#
_symmetry.space_group_name_H-M   'P 1'
#
loop_
_entity.id
_entity.type
_entity.pdbx_description
1 polymer ?
#
loop_
_entity_poly.entity_id
_entity_poly.type
_entity_poly.pdbx_seq_one_letter_code
_entity_poly.pdbx_strand_id
1 'polypeptide(L)'
;MARRQTHKTGVEPVAAVPLGLSDIAGRLAPNRLEVLGGFACDGDPGLPSGTRTLLLVGPAEPGYWDHLQTQPEWGGPDPVDRWSRRVIGGIACDLGAKALFPFSGPPWHPFYAWALRSGQVWDSPVRLLVHAQQGLMVSFRGALALKEALDLPALAARPCDACAKPCLT
;
A
#
# COMPACT_ATOMS: atom_id res chain seq x y z
N MET A 1 -24.58 -57.15 -20.68
CA MET A 1 -23.66 -56.38 -19.85
C MET A 1 -23.36 -55.03 -20.51
N ALA A 2 -24.04 -53.96 -20.07
CA ALA A 2 -23.90 -52.62 -20.66
C ALA A 2 -22.90 -51.80 -19.83
N ARG A 3 -21.79 -51.37 -20.44
CA ARG A 3 -20.77 -50.49 -19.85
C ARG A 3 -21.36 -49.07 -19.79
N ARG A 4 -21.54 -48.51 -18.56
CA ARG A 4 -21.82 -47.09 -18.32
C ARG A 4 -20.56 -46.28 -18.62
N GLN A 5 -20.63 -45.41 -19.64
CA GLN A 5 -19.62 -44.37 -19.87
C GLN A 5 -19.93 -43.21 -18.94
N THR A 6 -19.00 -42.93 -18.02
CA THR A 6 -19.03 -41.72 -17.19
C THR A 6 -18.41 -40.56 -17.98
N HIS A 7 -19.25 -39.61 -18.40
CA HIS A 7 -18.78 -38.32 -18.93
C HIS A 7 -18.15 -37.50 -17.79
N LYS A 8 -16.85 -37.36 -17.80
CA LYS A 8 -16.14 -36.35 -17.03
C LYS A 8 -16.31 -35.00 -17.75
N THR A 9 -17.20 -34.18 -17.27
CA THR A 9 -17.25 -32.75 -17.62
C THR A 9 -16.01 -32.08 -17.04
N GLY A 10 -15.02 -31.83 -17.88
CA GLY A 10 -13.84 -31.01 -17.54
C GLY A 10 -14.30 -29.56 -17.46
N VAL A 11 -14.43 -29.05 -16.24
CA VAL A 11 -14.48 -27.60 -16.01
C VAL A 11 -13.06 -27.11 -16.21
N GLU A 12 -12.80 -26.42 -17.32
CA GLU A 12 -11.54 -25.71 -17.52
C GLU A 12 -11.39 -24.67 -16.39
N PRO A 13 -10.23 -24.60 -15.74
CA PRO A 13 -10.01 -23.53 -14.75
C PRO A 13 -10.08 -22.19 -15.47
N VAL A 14 -11.06 -21.35 -15.09
CA VAL A 14 -11.11 -19.95 -15.50
C VAL A 14 -9.76 -19.34 -15.10
N ALA A 15 -9.00 -18.87 -16.08
CA ALA A 15 -7.72 -18.20 -15.83
C ALA A 15 -7.99 -17.05 -14.87
N ALA A 16 -7.38 -17.07 -13.68
CA ALA A 16 -7.50 -15.99 -12.71
C ALA A 16 -7.00 -14.69 -13.37
N VAL A 17 -7.83 -13.67 -13.39
CA VAL A 17 -7.43 -12.34 -13.88
C VAL A 17 -6.24 -11.90 -13.02
N PRO A 18 -5.11 -11.52 -13.62
CA PRO A 18 -3.95 -11.10 -12.85
C PRO A 18 -4.30 -9.88 -11.98
N LEU A 19 -3.87 -9.91 -10.72
CA LEU A 19 -4.08 -8.82 -9.77
C LEU A 19 -3.45 -7.54 -10.31
N GLY A 20 -4.24 -6.47 -10.42
CA GLY A 20 -3.81 -5.16 -10.87
C GLY A 20 -3.78 -4.12 -9.75
N LEU A 21 -3.11 -3.00 -9.97
CA LEU A 21 -3.07 -1.88 -9.03
C LEU A 21 -4.48 -1.31 -8.78
N SER A 22 -5.34 -1.31 -9.80
CA SER A 22 -6.75 -0.88 -9.72
C SER A 22 -7.58 -1.74 -8.77
N ASP A 23 -7.33 -3.05 -8.72
CA ASP A 23 -8.05 -3.96 -7.82
C ASP A 23 -7.69 -3.68 -6.37
N ILE A 24 -6.41 -3.37 -6.11
CA ILE A 24 -5.93 -2.99 -4.78
C ILE A 24 -6.49 -1.63 -4.38
N ALA A 25 -6.47 -0.65 -5.27
CA ALA A 25 -7.06 0.67 -5.05
C ALA A 25 -8.57 0.56 -4.72
N GLY A 26 -9.30 -0.29 -5.45
CA GLY A 26 -10.71 -0.56 -5.20
C GLY A 26 -10.99 -1.16 -3.82
N ARG A 27 -10.06 -1.93 -3.24
CA ARG A 27 -10.18 -2.48 -1.87
C ARG A 27 -9.82 -1.45 -0.78
N LEU A 28 -8.93 -0.51 -1.08
CA LEU A 28 -8.50 0.54 -0.17
C LEU A 28 -9.53 1.68 -0.07
N ALA A 29 -10.11 2.08 -1.20
CA ALA A 29 -10.99 3.24 -1.32
C ALA A 29 -12.20 3.28 -0.36
N PRO A 30 -12.92 2.17 -0.07
CA PRO A 30 -14.01 2.17 0.91
C PRO A 30 -13.58 2.59 2.32
N ASN A 31 -12.29 2.42 2.63
CA ASN A 31 -11.70 2.78 3.92
C ASN A 31 -10.97 4.13 3.88
N ARG A 32 -11.20 4.96 2.87
CA ARG A 32 -10.47 6.21 2.70
C ARG A 32 -8.95 6.04 2.75
N LEU A 33 -8.47 4.97 2.13
CA LEU A 33 -7.06 4.68 1.93
C LEU A 33 -6.73 4.66 0.44
N GLU A 34 -5.48 5.01 0.12
CA GLU A 34 -4.97 4.97 -1.24
C GLU A 34 -3.51 4.47 -1.28
N VAL A 35 -3.06 4.10 -2.48
CA VAL A 35 -1.66 3.77 -2.74
C VAL A 35 -0.89 5.06 -2.97
N LEU A 36 0.06 5.37 -2.10
CA LEU A 36 0.92 6.57 -2.15
C LEU A 36 2.25 6.33 -2.87
N GLY A 37 2.42 5.16 -3.45
CA GLY A 37 3.61 4.77 -4.18
C GLY A 37 3.98 3.32 -3.95
N GLY A 38 4.97 2.85 -4.67
CA GLY A 38 5.43 1.47 -4.55
C GLY A 38 6.67 1.23 -5.41
N PHE A 39 7.29 0.06 -5.23
CA PHE A 39 8.46 -0.34 -6.01
C PHE A 39 8.52 -1.86 -6.18
N ALA A 40 9.17 -2.28 -7.24
CA ALA A 40 9.49 -3.68 -7.46
C ALA A 40 10.59 -4.15 -6.50
N CYS A 41 10.43 -5.36 -5.98
CA CYS A 41 11.33 -5.99 -5.03
C CYS A 41 11.98 -7.23 -5.69
N ASP A 42 13.25 -7.47 -5.36
CA ASP A 42 13.98 -8.65 -5.77
C ASP A 42 14.92 -9.09 -4.64
N GLY A 43 14.40 -9.90 -3.71
CA GLY A 43 15.16 -10.39 -2.57
C GLY A 43 15.57 -9.31 -1.56
N ASP A 44 14.82 -8.22 -1.47
CA ASP A 44 15.12 -7.10 -0.56
C ASP A 44 15.18 -7.57 0.91
N PRO A 45 16.27 -7.30 1.62
CA PRO A 45 16.40 -7.69 3.02
C PRO A 45 15.38 -6.95 3.89
N GLY A 46 14.78 -7.66 4.84
CA GLY A 46 13.76 -7.11 5.74
C GLY A 46 12.34 -7.14 5.19
N LEU A 47 12.14 -7.59 3.94
CA LEU A 47 10.82 -7.90 3.39
C LEU A 47 10.49 -9.39 3.53
N PRO A 48 9.22 -9.76 3.61
CA PRO A 48 8.80 -11.17 3.57
C PRO A 48 9.31 -11.88 2.32
N SER A 49 9.71 -13.14 2.48
CA SER A 49 10.22 -13.94 1.36
C SER A 49 9.21 -14.03 0.22
N GLY A 50 9.68 -13.88 -1.01
CA GLY A 50 8.86 -13.91 -2.22
C GLY A 50 8.10 -12.60 -2.50
N THR A 51 8.39 -11.51 -1.78
CA THR A 51 7.84 -10.19 -2.12
C THR A 51 8.41 -9.72 -3.45
N ARG A 52 7.53 -9.40 -4.40
CA ARG A 52 7.87 -8.85 -5.72
C ARG A 52 7.45 -7.40 -5.90
N THR A 53 6.46 -6.96 -5.15
CA THR A 53 6.02 -5.55 -5.12
C THR A 53 5.74 -5.12 -3.70
N LEU A 54 6.23 -3.95 -3.32
CA LEU A 54 5.85 -3.27 -2.09
C LEU A 54 5.04 -2.02 -2.45
N LEU A 55 3.83 -1.91 -1.90
CA LEU A 55 2.98 -0.72 -2.03
C LEU A 55 2.89 0.00 -0.69
N LEU A 56 3.05 1.31 -0.70
CA LEU A 56 2.88 2.19 0.45
C LEU A 56 1.43 2.68 0.48
N VAL A 57 0.79 2.55 1.64
CA VAL A 57 -0.63 2.88 1.82
C VAL A 57 -0.77 4.02 2.84
N GLY A 58 -1.58 4.98 2.50
CA GLY A 58 -1.88 6.11 3.37
C GLY A 58 -3.29 6.65 3.19
N PRO A 59 -3.61 7.76 3.88
CA PRO A 59 -4.91 8.41 3.81
C PRO A 59 -5.26 8.89 2.41
N ALA A 60 -6.50 8.66 1.98
CA ALA A 60 -7.11 9.29 0.80
C ALA A 60 -7.99 10.46 1.27
N GLU A 61 -7.54 11.69 0.99
CA GLU A 61 -8.29 12.90 1.32
C GLU A 61 -9.13 13.38 0.11
N PRO A 62 -10.21 14.12 0.34
CA PRO A 62 -10.78 14.48 1.65
C PRO A 62 -11.59 13.37 2.30
N GLY A 63 -11.74 13.45 3.64
CA GLY A 63 -12.69 12.62 4.39
C GLY A 63 -12.11 11.42 5.12
N TYR A 64 -10.79 11.23 5.07
CA TYR A 64 -10.13 10.17 5.84
C TYR A 64 -10.35 10.34 7.36
N TRP A 65 -10.20 11.57 7.87
CA TRP A 65 -10.36 11.85 9.29
C TRP A 65 -11.79 11.62 9.77
N ASP A 66 -12.77 12.10 9.02
CA ASP A 66 -14.18 11.89 9.35
C ASP A 66 -14.54 10.40 9.36
N HIS A 67 -14.04 9.66 8.36
CA HIS A 67 -14.22 8.21 8.30
C HIS A 67 -13.60 7.52 9.52
N LEU A 68 -12.39 7.89 9.91
CA LEU A 68 -11.69 7.30 11.05
C LEU A 68 -12.44 7.52 12.36
N GLN A 69 -13.04 8.69 12.57
CA GLN A 69 -13.83 9.02 13.76
C GLN A 69 -15.09 8.15 13.93
N THR A 70 -15.58 7.54 12.85
CA THR A 70 -16.72 6.60 12.91
C THR A 70 -16.32 5.16 13.24
N GLN A 71 -15.02 4.87 13.32
CA GLN A 71 -14.55 3.50 13.47
C GLN A 71 -14.57 3.04 14.95
N PRO A 72 -14.71 1.71 15.19
CA PRO A 72 -14.80 1.16 16.55
C PRO A 72 -13.58 1.46 17.43
N GLU A 73 -12.42 1.70 16.82
CA GLU A 73 -11.19 2.02 17.54
C GLU A 73 -11.16 3.45 18.10
N TRP A 74 -12.02 4.34 17.56
CA TRP A 74 -12.05 5.75 17.94
C TRP A 74 -12.43 5.90 19.43
N GLY A 75 -11.71 6.79 20.12
CA GLY A 75 -11.90 7.00 21.56
C GLY A 75 -11.09 6.06 22.47
N GLY A 76 -10.44 5.03 21.92
CA GLY A 76 -9.50 4.17 22.65
C GLY A 76 -8.03 4.61 22.49
N PRO A 77 -7.09 3.90 23.12
CA PRO A 77 -5.66 4.14 22.93
C PRO A 77 -5.25 3.82 21.50
N ASP A 78 -4.35 4.64 20.94
CA ASP A 78 -3.76 4.47 19.59
C ASP A 78 -4.79 4.10 18.49
N PRO A 79 -5.90 4.87 18.35
CA PRO A 79 -7.03 4.48 17.51
C PRO A 79 -6.63 4.35 16.03
N VAL A 80 -5.77 5.25 15.54
CA VAL A 80 -5.30 5.26 14.16
C VAL A 80 -4.49 4.01 13.83
N ASP A 81 -3.59 3.62 14.71
CA ASP A 81 -2.70 2.48 14.50
C ASP A 81 -3.44 1.15 14.60
N ARG A 82 -4.37 1.04 15.56
CA ARG A 82 -5.24 -0.15 15.71
C ARG A 82 -6.15 -0.34 14.52
N TRP A 83 -6.80 0.74 14.07
CA TRP A 83 -7.63 0.74 12.88
C TRP A 83 -6.81 0.38 11.63
N SER A 84 -5.64 1.00 11.43
CA SER A 84 -4.77 0.70 10.30
C SER A 84 -4.37 -0.78 10.29
N ARG A 85 -4.03 -1.34 11.46
CA ARG A 85 -3.70 -2.77 11.59
C ARG A 85 -4.85 -3.67 11.19
N ARG A 86 -6.06 -3.38 11.64
CA ARG A 86 -7.26 -4.16 11.31
C ARG A 86 -7.57 -4.08 9.82
N VAL A 87 -7.66 -2.87 9.28
CA VAL A 87 -8.12 -2.64 7.91
C VAL A 87 -7.07 -3.10 6.89
N ILE A 88 -5.84 -2.59 6.99
CA ILE A 88 -4.78 -2.94 6.04
C ILE A 88 -4.37 -4.41 6.20
N GLY A 89 -4.38 -4.93 7.42
CA GLY A 89 -4.15 -6.35 7.70
C GLY A 89 -5.20 -7.27 7.09
N GLY A 90 -6.47 -6.89 7.16
CA GLY A 90 -7.59 -7.59 6.50
C GLY A 90 -7.42 -7.61 4.98
N ILE A 91 -7.18 -6.45 4.36
CA ILE A 91 -6.94 -6.33 2.92
C ILE A 91 -5.73 -7.17 2.49
N ALA A 92 -4.64 -7.14 3.26
CA ALA A 92 -3.46 -7.96 2.97
C ALA A 92 -3.79 -9.47 3.02
N CYS A 93 -4.58 -9.90 3.99
CA CYS A 93 -5.03 -11.29 4.12
C CYS A 93 -5.83 -11.72 2.88
N ASP A 94 -6.79 -10.92 2.44
CA ASP A 94 -7.63 -11.18 1.28
C ASP A 94 -6.83 -11.24 -0.04
N LEU A 95 -5.70 -10.52 -0.09
CA LEU A 95 -4.79 -10.49 -1.24
C LEU A 95 -3.70 -11.57 -1.17
N GLY A 96 -3.63 -12.37 -0.09
CA GLY A 96 -2.50 -13.28 0.13
C GLY A 96 -1.16 -12.57 0.35
N ALA A 97 -1.20 -11.26 0.63
CA ALA A 97 -0.07 -10.39 0.89
C ALA A 97 0.31 -10.34 2.38
N LYS A 98 1.36 -9.59 2.70
CA LYS A 98 1.72 -9.25 4.08
C LYS A 98 1.57 -7.75 4.31
N ALA A 99 0.89 -7.37 5.40
CA ALA A 99 0.87 -6.00 5.86
C ALA A 99 2.09 -5.70 6.74
N LEU A 100 2.72 -4.56 6.50
CA LEU A 100 3.84 -4.05 7.28
C LEU A 100 3.47 -2.64 7.79
N PHE A 101 3.89 -2.31 9.01
CA PHE A 101 3.45 -1.07 9.67
C PHE A 101 4.63 -0.27 10.21
N PRO A 102 4.59 1.09 10.14
CA PRO A 102 5.63 1.95 10.68
C PRO A 102 5.71 1.91 12.21
N PHE A 103 4.65 1.45 12.86
CA PHE A 103 4.49 1.38 14.31
C PHE A 103 4.51 -0.05 14.89
N SER A 104 5.08 -1.03 14.17
CA SER A 104 5.05 -2.44 14.61
C SER A 104 6.07 -2.80 15.69
N GLY A 105 6.97 -1.91 16.05
CA GLY A 105 8.04 -2.18 17.01
C GLY A 105 9.33 -2.71 16.34
N PRO A 106 10.39 -2.95 17.13
CA PRO A 106 11.67 -3.42 16.60
C PRO A 106 11.60 -4.86 16.09
N PRO A 107 12.30 -5.20 14.96
CA PRO A 107 13.01 -4.23 14.12
C PRO A 107 12.05 -3.33 13.36
N TRP A 108 12.33 -2.02 13.36
CA TRP A 108 11.50 -1.04 12.66
C TRP A 108 11.65 -1.18 11.15
N HIS A 109 10.52 -1.14 10.45
CA HIS A 109 10.53 -1.10 8.99
C HIS A 109 10.99 0.27 8.47
N PRO A 110 11.86 0.32 7.44
CA PRO A 110 12.46 1.57 6.96
C PRO A 110 11.52 2.32 6.01
N PHE A 111 10.35 2.75 6.49
CA PHE A 111 9.32 3.42 5.68
C PHE A 111 9.84 4.67 4.98
N TYR A 112 10.75 5.41 5.61
CA TYR A 112 11.37 6.57 4.98
C TYR A 112 12.15 6.19 3.71
N ALA A 113 12.99 5.17 3.80
CA ALA A 113 13.76 4.68 2.65
C ALA A 113 12.85 4.08 1.57
N TRP A 114 11.79 3.37 1.96
CA TRP A 114 10.81 2.85 1.03
C TRP A 114 10.04 3.96 0.31
N ALA A 115 9.69 5.04 1.02
CA ALA A 115 9.03 6.20 0.44
C ALA A 115 9.91 6.84 -0.65
N LEU A 116 11.19 7.08 -0.37
CA LEU A 116 12.13 7.62 -1.35
C LEU A 116 12.32 6.71 -2.57
N ARG A 117 12.30 5.38 -2.35
CA ARG A 117 12.42 4.39 -3.43
C ARG A 117 11.17 4.31 -4.32
N SER A 118 10.02 4.74 -3.84
CA SER A 118 8.75 4.63 -4.56
C SER A 118 8.65 5.48 -5.83
N GLY A 119 9.53 6.47 -5.98
CA GLY A 119 9.50 7.41 -7.10
C GLY A 119 8.30 8.37 -7.10
N GLN A 120 7.55 8.41 -6.00
CA GLN A 120 6.42 9.33 -5.76
C GLN A 120 6.69 10.28 -4.61
N VAL A 121 7.78 10.07 -3.87
CA VAL A 121 8.14 10.82 -2.66
C VAL A 121 9.61 11.20 -2.68
N TRP A 122 9.93 12.40 -2.23
CA TRP A 122 11.30 12.94 -2.18
C TRP A 122 11.60 13.55 -0.82
N ASP A 123 12.88 13.62 -0.52
CA ASP A 123 13.41 14.39 0.59
C ASP A 123 13.45 15.89 0.22
N SER A 124 12.80 16.73 1.04
CA SER A 124 12.84 18.17 0.86
C SER A 124 14.12 18.77 1.46
N PRO A 125 14.48 20.04 1.12
CA PRO A 125 15.62 20.70 1.72
C PRO A 125 15.56 20.82 3.27
N VAL A 126 14.37 20.76 3.84
CA VAL A 126 14.14 20.78 5.31
C VAL A 126 13.95 19.40 5.92
N ARG A 127 14.35 18.34 5.20
CA ARG A 127 14.34 16.95 5.66
C ARG A 127 12.97 16.36 5.96
N LEU A 128 11.91 16.94 5.38
CA LEU A 128 10.57 16.37 5.39
C LEU A 128 10.31 15.65 4.06
N LEU A 129 9.56 14.55 4.10
CA LEU A 129 9.10 13.89 2.89
C LEU A 129 8.07 14.75 2.15
N VAL A 130 8.19 14.83 0.83
CA VAL A 130 7.24 15.51 -0.05
C VAL A 130 6.74 14.52 -1.10
N HIS A 131 5.44 14.28 -1.10
CA HIS A 131 4.78 13.42 -2.08
C HIS A 131 4.32 14.24 -3.29
N ALA A 132 4.30 13.63 -4.47
CA ALA A 132 3.92 14.29 -5.72
C ALA A 132 2.56 14.99 -5.69
N GLN A 133 1.58 14.40 -5.00
CA GLN A 133 0.20 14.89 -4.93
C GLN A 133 -0.15 15.40 -3.51
N GLN A 134 0.25 14.70 -2.46
CA GLN A 134 -0.09 15.02 -1.06
C GLN A 134 0.83 16.09 -0.44
N GLY A 135 1.91 16.45 -1.15
CA GLY A 135 2.88 17.43 -0.64
C GLY A 135 3.50 16.99 0.68
N LEU A 136 3.64 17.94 1.61
CA LEU A 136 4.17 17.70 2.96
C LEU A 136 3.20 16.96 3.90
N MET A 137 1.93 16.81 3.50
CA MET A 137 0.92 16.14 4.33
C MET A 137 0.92 14.61 4.15
N VAL A 138 1.87 14.08 3.39
CA VAL A 138 2.01 12.63 3.19
C VAL A 138 2.18 11.90 4.52
N SER A 139 1.38 10.85 4.70
CA SER A 139 1.42 10.00 5.90
C SER A 139 1.21 8.55 5.51
N PHE A 140 2.06 7.66 6.00
CA PHE A 140 1.94 6.23 5.72
C PHE A 140 1.27 5.51 6.88
N ARG A 141 0.22 4.74 6.56
CA ARG A 141 -0.51 3.93 7.54
C ARG A 141 -0.08 2.47 7.52
N GLY A 142 0.57 2.04 6.45
CA GLY A 142 1.08 0.69 6.28
C GLY A 142 1.68 0.48 4.90
N ALA A 143 2.13 -0.74 4.66
CA ALA A 143 2.56 -1.21 3.34
C ALA A 143 2.01 -2.61 3.08
N LEU A 144 1.80 -2.92 1.80
CA LEU A 144 1.39 -4.24 1.31
C LEU A 144 2.58 -4.86 0.58
N ALA A 145 3.10 -5.96 1.11
CA ALA A 145 4.14 -6.76 0.48
C ALA A 145 3.47 -7.88 -0.31
N LEU A 146 3.47 -7.76 -1.63
CA LEU A 146 2.79 -8.62 -2.59
C LEU A 146 3.76 -9.61 -3.25
N LYS A 147 3.28 -10.82 -3.53
CA LYS A 147 4.03 -11.83 -4.30
C LYS A 147 3.92 -11.62 -5.81
N GLU A 148 2.96 -10.83 -6.24
CA GLU A 148 2.73 -10.45 -7.63
C GLU A 148 3.66 -9.31 -8.04
N ALA A 149 4.18 -9.37 -9.26
CA ALA A 149 4.81 -8.23 -9.91
C ALA A 149 3.71 -7.37 -10.51
N LEU A 150 3.58 -6.14 -10.03
CA LEU A 150 2.60 -5.19 -10.52
C LEU A 150 3.25 -4.16 -11.44
N ASP A 151 2.48 -3.70 -12.43
CA ASP A 151 2.83 -2.51 -13.20
C ASP A 151 2.61 -1.28 -12.33
N LEU A 152 3.70 -0.59 -12.01
CA LEU A 152 3.68 0.60 -11.15
C LEU A 152 3.66 1.88 -12.00
N PRO A 153 3.10 2.99 -11.47
CA PRO A 153 3.13 4.27 -12.14
C PRO A 153 4.56 4.71 -12.45
N ALA A 154 4.72 5.45 -13.54
CA ALA A 154 5.99 6.09 -13.87
C ALA A 154 6.44 7.02 -12.73
N LEU A 155 7.75 7.25 -12.66
CA LEU A 155 8.33 8.19 -11.69
C LEU A 155 7.70 9.58 -11.90
N ALA A 156 7.24 10.19 -10.82
CA ALA A 156 6.71 11.55 -10.85
C ALA A 156 7.85 12.58 -10.86
N ALA A 157 7.55 13.80 -11.29
CA ALA A 157 8.49 14.91 -11.17
C ALA A 157 8.63 15.34 -9.70
N ARG A 158 9.87 15.67 -9.30
CA ARG A 158 10.13 16.14 -7.93
C ARG A 158 9.48 17.52 -7.70
N PRO A 159 8.54 17.67 -6.76
CA PRO A 159 7.84 18.94 -6.57
C PRO A 159 8.75 20.12 -6.20
N CYS A 160 9.86 19.84 -5.50
CA CYS A 160 10.82 20.87 -5.08
C CYS A 160 11.60 21.52 -6.23
N ASP A 161 11.68 20.86 -7.39
CA ASP A 161 12.46 21.38 -8.53
C ASP A 161 11.77 22.58 -9.20
N ALA A 162 10.44 22.60 -9.20
CA ALA A 162 9.61 23.69 -9.72
C ALA A 162 9.16 24.69 -8.64
N CYS A 163 9.56 24.48 -7.37
CA CYS A 163 9.11 25.28 -6.24
C CYS A 163 9.95 26.56 -6.07
N ALA A 164 9.32 27.65 -5.64
CA ALA A 164 10.00 28.91 -5.27
C ALA A 164 10.89 28.79 -4.00
N LYS A 165 10.97 27.62 -3.38
CA LYS A 165 11.81 27.27 -2.21
C LYS A 165 11.56 28.13 -0.96
N PRO A 166 10.28 28.42 -0.59
CA PRO A 166 10.00 29.24 0.59
C PRO A 166 10.47 28.62 1.91
N CYS A 167 10.74 27.30 1.91
CA CYS A 167 11.25 26.59 3.09
C CYS A 167 12.74 26.85 3.38
N LEU A 168 13.44 27.61 2.52
CA LEU A 168 14.86 27.97 2.69
C LEU A 168 15.05 29.47 3.06
N THR A 169 13.97 30.23 3.18
CA THR A 169 13.96 31.65 3.63
C THR A 169 13.44 31.75 5.08
#